data_e78ad5c4063f7d4f7be23ff22f5a94b7
#
_entry.id   e78ad5c4063f7d4f7be23ff22f5a94b7
#
_cell.length_a   1.000
_cell.length_b   1.000
_cell.length_c   1.000
_cell.angle_alpha   90.00
_cell.angle_beta   90.00
_cell.angle_gamma   90.00
#
_symmetry.space_group_name_H-M   'P 1'
#
loop_
_entity.id
_entity.type
_entity.pdbx_description
1 polymer ?
#
loop_
_entity_poly.entity_id
_entity_poly.type
_entity_poly.pdbx_seq_one_letter_code
_entity_poly.pdbx_strand_id
1 'polypeptide(L)'
;MSDTQEYKLISWNVNGLRAVLKKEPSFTEIFETINADVFALQETKLQEGQVELDLPGYVQTWNYADRKGYSGTAVFSREAPLQVIRQIGCPVADDEGRVCALEFEKFWFVCVYTPNSKDQLARLDERLEWDQHYREFLTKLSEQKPVITCGDFNVAHNEIDLKNPSSNRQNAGFSDEERESFTKLLDAGFTDTFRCRHPDMTGAYSWWSYRFNARKNNAGWRIDYFLVSDRIAEQVKSASILSEVYGSDHCPVELSIEL
;
A
#
# COMPACT_ATOMS: atom_id res chain seq x y z
N MET A 1 -0.82 29.25 -16.85
CA MET A 1 -1.34 27.91 -17.14
C MET A 1 -0.75 27.04 -16.05
N SER A 2 -1.53 26.40 -15.21
CA SER A 2 -0.98 25.44 -14.24
C SER A 2 -0.40 24.27 -15.04
N ASP A 3 0.90 24.01 -14.88
CA ASP A 3 1.52 22.83 -15.47
C ASP A 3 0.90 21.61 -14.78
N THR A 4 -0.14 21.05 -15.40
CA THR A 4 -0.72 19.76 -14.99
C THR A 4 0.23 18.64 -15.44
N GLN A 5 0.62 17.82 -14.50
CA GLN A 5 1.52 16.68 -14.73
C GLN A 5 0.75 15.38 -14.42
N GLU A 6 0.86 14.41 -15.32
CA GLU A 6 0.37 13.06 -15.05
C GLU A 6 1.45 12.26 -14.31
N TYR A 7 1.02 11.60 -13.21
CA TYR A 7 1.86 10.74 -12.38
C TYR A 7 1.40 9.30 -12.52
N LYS A 8 2.34 8.40 -12.77
CA LYS A 8 2.17 6.95 -12.69
C LYS A 8 2.74 6.44 -11.36
N LEU A 9 1.90 5.93 -10.49
CA LEU A 9 2.23 5.52 -9.13
C LEU A 9 1.98 4.03 -8.96
N ILE A 10 2.93 3.32 -8.32
CA ILE A 10 2.85 1.88 -8.06
C ILE A 10 3.01 1.61 -6.57
N SER A 11 2.27 0.61 -6.09
CA SER A 11 2.43 0.04 -4.76
C SER A 11 2.48 -1.48 -4.84
N TRP A 12 3.45 -2.11 -4.17
CA TRP A 12 3.63 -3.56 -4.19
C TRP A 12 4.16 -4.10 -2.85
N ASN A 13 3.39 -4.93 -2.18
CA ASN A 13 3.91 -5.76 -1.10
C ASN A 13 4.73 -6.91 -1.70
N VAL A 14 6.05 -6.87 -1.49
CA VAL A 14 7.00 -7.82 -2.09
C VAL A 14 7.25 -9.05 -1.22
N ASN A 15 6.70 -9.09 0.00
CA ASN A 15 6.87 -10.20 0.97
C ASN A 15 8.34 -10.66 1.10
N GLY A 16 9.26 -9.70 1.08
CA GLY A 16 10.70 -9.89 1.16
C GLY A 16 11.43 -9.62 -0.15
N LEU A 17 12.01 -8.42 -0.28
CA LEU A 17 12.64 -7.93 -1.51
C LEU A 17 13.76 -8.87 -2.01
N ARG A 18 14.58 -9.44 -1.11
CA ARG A 18 15.64 -10.41 -1.51
C ARG A 18 15.12 -11.64 -2.22
N ALA A 19 13.87 -12.03 -1.95
CA ALA A 19 13.25 -13.17 -2.62
C ALA A 19 12.81 -12.79 -4.04
N VAL A 20 12.21 -11.61 -4.21
CA VAL A 20 11.71 -11.13 -5.51
C VAL A 20 12.86 -10.78 -6.45
N LEU A 21 13.98 -10.28 -5.92
CA LEU A 21 15.20 -10.03 -6.71
C LEU A 21 15.79 -11.29 -7.38
N LYS A 22 15.43 -12.48 -6.87
CA LYS A 22 15.91 -13.77 -7.40
C LYS A 22 14.90 -14.49 -8.31
N LYS A 23 13.74 -13.84 -8.56
CA LYS A 23 12.71 -14.38 -9.46
C LYS A 23 13.01 -14.02 -10.91
N GLU A 24 12.27 -14.62 -11.82
CA GLU A 24 12.25 -14.28 -13.25
C GLU A 24 10.78 -14.01 -13.66
N PRO A 25 10.45 -12.78 -14.09
CA PRO A 25 11.33 -11.59 -14.05
C PRO A 25 11.68 -11.18 -12.61
N SER A 26 12.86 -10.58 -12.44
CA SER A 26 13.33 -10.02 -11.17
C SER A 26 12.59 -8.73 -10.82
N PHE A 27 12.71 -8.28 -9.55
CA PHE A 27 12.18 -6.97 -9.15
C PHE A 27 12.67 -5.84 -10.05
N THR A 28 13.96 -5.83 -10.39
CA THR A 28 14.55 -4.76 -11.20
C THR A 28 13.95 -4.73 -12.61
N GLU A 29 13.80 -5.89 -13.26
CA GLU A 29 13.16 -6.00 -14.58
C GLU A 29 11.70 -5.56 -14.56
N ILE A 30 10.95 -5.93 -13.50
CA ILE A 30 9.55 -5.49 -13.30
C ILE A 30 9.52 -3.97 -13.11
N PHE A 31 10.39 -3.43 -12.26
CA PHE A 31 10.50 -2.00 -11.96
C PHE A 31 10.78 -1.19 -13.23
N GLU A 32 11.77 -1.60 -14.03
CA GLU A 32 12.13 -0.95 -15.30
C GLU A 32 10.98 -1.04 -16.32
N THR A 33 10.33 -2.20 -16.43
CA THR A 33 9.21 -2.40 -17.37
C THR A 33 8.03 -1.52 -17.02
N ILE A 34 7.68 -1.41 -15.73
CA ILE A 34 6.58 -0.57 -15.28
C ILE A 34 6.92 0.91 -15.43
N ASN A 35 8.15 1.32 -15.12
CA ASN A 35 8.68 2.67 -15.34
C ASN A 35 7.78 3.76 -14.72
N ALA A 36 7.49 3.66 -13.43
CA ALA A 36 6.63 4.58 -12.69
C ALA A 36 7.37 5.85 -12.23
N ASP A 37 6.63 6.93 -11.92
CA ASP A 37 7.20 8.13 -11.31
C ASP A 37 7.48 7.92 -9.82
N VAL A 38 6.61 7.16 -9.13
CA VAL A 38 6.81 6.73 -7.75
C VAL A 38 6.46 5.25 -7.61
N PHE A 39 7.35 4.49 -7.00
CA PHE A 39 7.19 3.06 -6.75
C PHE A 39 7.36 2.78 -5.25
N ALA A 40 6.30 2.32 -4.60
CA ALA A 40 6.25 2.00 -3.16
C ALA A 40 6.30 0.50 -2.91
N LEU A 41 7.07 0.10 -1.92
CA LEU A 41 7.19 -1.29 -1.47
C LEU A 41 6.76 -1.45 -0.01
N GLN A 42 6.10 -2.56 0.27
CA GLN A 42 5.80 -3.03 1.61
C GLN A 42 6.43 -4.40 1.84
N GLU A 43 6.67 -4.73 3.09
CA GLU A 43 7.35 -5.96 3.52
C GLU A 43 8.71 -6.18 2.83
N THR A 44 9.55 -5.16 2.81
CA THR A 44 10.92 -5.29 2.26
C THR A 44 11.75 -6.33 3.02
N LYS A 45 11.47 -6.49 4.35
CA LYS A 45 12.13 -7.43 5.28
C LYS A 45 13.66 -7.27 5.28
N LEU A 46 14.11 -6.03 5.11
CA LEU A 46 15.53 -5.67 5.03
C LEU A 46 16.00 -4.91 6.27
N GLN A 47 17.31 -4.89 6.39
CA GLN A 47 18.06 -3.94 7.21
C GLN A 47 18.98 -3.13 6.29
N GLU A 48 19.42 -1.98 6.75
CA GLU A 48 20.34 -1.12 6.00
C GLU A 48 21.59 -1.90 5.53
N GLY A 49 21.98 -1.68 4.28
CA GLY A 49 23.14 -2.32 3.66
C GLY A 49 22.97 -3.78 3.23
N GLN A 50 21.77 -4.38 3.39
CA GLN A 50 21.54 -5.78 2.95
C GLN A 50 21.25 -5.95 1.46
N VAL A 51 20.81 -4.89 0.80
CA VAL A 51 20.53 -4.85 -0.65
C VAL A 51 20.95 -3.46 -1.15
N GLU A 52 21.68 -3.45 -2.25
CA GLU A 52 21.96 -2.24 -3.01
C GLU A 52 21.24 -2.37 -4.35
N LEU A 53 20.33 -1.43 -4.65
CA LEU A 53 19.62 -1.36 -5.91
C LEU A 53 20.20 -0.25 -6.76
N ASP A 54 20.60 -0.59 -7.97
CA ASP A 54 20.95 0.40 -9.00
C ASP A 54 19.66 0.80 -9.74
N LEU A 55 19.10 1.96 -9.35
CA LEU A 55 17.88 2.52 -9.92
C LEU A 55 18.18 3.95 -10.41
N PRO A 56 18.84 4.10 -11.58
CA PRO A 56 19.27 5.40 -12.06
C PRO A 56 18.09 6.35 -12.27
N GLY A 57 18.22 7.57 -11.78
CA GLY A 57 17.17 8.60 -11.85
C GLY A 57 16.08 8.48 -10.77
N TYR A 58 16.26 7.63 -9.76
CA TYR A 58 15.37 7.55 -8.63
C TYR A 58 16.05 7.86 -7.30
N VAL A 59 15.39 8.67 -6.50
CA VAL A 59 15.71 8.84 -5.07
C VAL A 59 15.10 7.66 -4.31
N GLN A 60 15.92 7.00 -3.48
CA GLN A 60 15.49 5.85 -2.69
C GLN A 60 15.26 6.26 -1.24
N THR A 61 14.05 6.06 -0.74
CA THR A 61 13.68 6.29 0.66
C THR A 61 13.31 4.98 1.30
N TRP A 62 14.03 4.60 2.37
CA TRP A 62 13.83 3.36 3.10
C TRP A 62 13.38 3.62 4.53
N ASN A 63 12.52 2.75 5.05
CA ASN A 63 12.18 2.67 6.46
C ASN A 63 12.26 1.20 6.91
N TYR A 64 13.23 0.89 7.76
CA TYR A 64 13.50 -0.47 8.24
C TYR A 64 12.85 -0.69 9.58
N ALA A 65 12.39 -1.91 9.85
CA ALA A 65 11.99 -2.31 11.19
C ALA A 65 13.25 -2.57 12.07
N ASP A 66 13.16 -2.30 13.35
CA ASP A 66 14.21 -2.66 14.31
C ASP A 66 14.42 -4.18 14.36
N ARG A 67 13.32 -4.91 14.23
CA ARG A 67 13.34 -6.37 14.13
C ARG A 67 13.81 -6.84 12.76
N LYS A 68 14.91 -7.61 12.75
CA LYS A 68 15.50 -8.17 11.51
C LYS A 68 14.54 -9.10 10.76
N GLY A 69 14.48 -8.93 9.44
CA GLY A 69 13.69 -9.79 8.55
C GLY A 69 12.17 -9.64 8.70
N TYR A 70 11.72 -8.49 9.18
CA TYR A 70 10.33 -8.22 9.46
C TYR A 70 9.91 -6.87 8.86
N SER A 71 8.64 -6.73 8.43
CA SER A 71 8.05 -5.48 7.96
C SER A 71 8.94 -4.67 7.00
N GLY A 72 9.04 -3.36 7.17
CA GLY A 72 9.84 -2.45 6.36
C GLY A 72 9.12 -1.97 5.11
N THR A 73 9.26 -0.67 4.82
CA THR A 73 8.72 -0.01 3.62
C THR A 73 9.82 0.71 2.86
N ALA A 74 9.60 0.93 1.57
CA ALA A 74 10.48 1.76 0.75
C ALA A 74 9.67 2.51 -0.30
N VAL A 75 10.18 3.67 -0.72
CA VAL A 75 9.64 4.45 -1.82
C VAL A 75 10.78 4.89 -2.72
N PHE A 76 10.62 4.64 -4.02
CA PHE A 76 11.54 5.10 -5.07
C PHE A 76 10.80 6.15 -5.91
N SER A 77 11.34 7.37 -5.99
CA SER A 77 10.70 8.48 -6.68
C SER A 77 11.65 9.18 -7.65
N ARG A 78 11.15 9.60 -8.82
CA ARG A 78 11.93 10.40 -9.78
C ARG A 78 12.23 11.78 -9.24
N GLU A 79 11.27 12.37 -8.56
CA GLU A 79 11.45 13.65 -7.87
C GLU A 79 12.02 13.45 -6.47
N ALA A 80 12.93 14.33 -6.06
CA ALA A 80 13.42 14.35 -4.68
C ALA A 80 12.31 14.91 -3.77
N PRO A 81 11.98 14.24 -2.66
CA PRO A 81 10.99 14.75 -1.72
C PRO A 81 11.53 15.98 -0.97
N LEU A 82 10.65 16.91 -0.65
CA LEU A 82 10.94 18.10 0.17
C LEU A 82 11.14 17.70 1.64
N GLN A 83 10.37 16.70 2.10
CA GLN A 83 10.41 16.16 3.45
C GLN A 83 10.12 14.66 3.44
N VAL A 84 10.65 13.93 4.43
CA VAL A 84 10.36 12.51 4.66
C VAL A 84 9.98 12.30 6.13
N ILE A 85 8.83 11.64 6.36
CA ILE A 85 8.37 11.21 7.69
C ILE A 85 8.30 9.69 7.69
N ARG A 86 8.86 9.06 8.74
CA ARG A 86 8.94 7.60 8.88
C ARG A 86 8.17 7.04 10.08
N GLN A 87 7.67 7.91 10.94
CA GLN A 87 6.91 7.58 12.15
C GLN A 87 5.64 8.41 12.20
N ILE A 88 4.56 7.82 12.68
CA ILE A 88 3.25 8.49 12.78
C ILE A 88 2.90 8.89 14.23
N GLY A 89 3.78 8.61 15.17
CA GLY A 89 3.57 8.84 16.61
C GLY A 89 2.73 7.74 17.27
N CYS A 90 2.70 6.54 16.67
CA CYS A 90 2.00 5.39 17.23
C CYS A 90 2.97 4.51 18.03
N PRO A 91 2.84 4.42 19.36
CA PRO A 91 3.78 3.68 20.20
C PRO A 91 3.77 2.18 19.94
N VAL A 92 2.74 1.67 19.27
CA VAL A 92 2.55 0.22 19.05
C VAL A 92 3.42 -0.32 17.91
N ALA A 93 3.78 0.51 16.91
CA ALA A 93 4.39 0.01 15.68
C ALA A 93 5.32 1.00 14.95
N ASP A 94 5.71 2.12 15.56
CA ASP A 94 6.61 3.09 14.92
C ASP A 94 8.04 2.57 14.74
N ASP A 95 8.43 1.51 15.46
CA ASP A 95 9.70 0.79 15.32
C ASP A 95 9.67 -0.32 14.26
N GLU A 96 8.51 -0.55 13.63
CA GLU A 96 8.34 -1.63 12.67
C GLU A 96 8.53 -1.19 11.19
N GLY A 97 8.95 0.06 10.93
CA GLY A 97 9.25 0.55 9.58
C GLY A 97 8.05 0.53 8.63
N ARG A 98 6.85 0.85 9.13
CA ARG A 98 5.58 0.66 8.42
C ARG A 98 5.16 1.79 7.51
N VAL A 99 5.76 2.97 7.66
CA VAL A 99 5.34 4.16 6.91
C VAL A 99 6.54 4.86 6.28
N CYS A 100 6.42 5.22 5.01
CA CYS A 100 7.24 6.23 4.34
C CYS A 100 6.31 7.30 3.79
N ALA A 101 6.28 8.48 4.40
CA ALA A 101 5.55 9.63 3.88
C ALA A 101 6.54 10.64 3.28
N LEU A 102 6.34 10.95 2.01
CA LEU A 102 7.16 11.86 1.21
C LEU A 102 6.36 13.09 0.84
N GLU A 103 6.87 14.27 1.17
CA GLU A 103 6.30 15.53 0.70
C GLU A 103 6.84 15.88 -0.68
N PHE A 104 5.97 16.03 -1.66
CA PHE A 104 6.27 16.65 -2.94
C PHE A 104 5.65 18.06 -3.02
N GLU A 105 5.94 18.81 -4.06
CA GLU A 105 5.44 20.17 -4.16
C GLU A 105 3.91 20.25 -4.15
N LYS A 106 3.24 19.33 -4.86
CA LYS A 106 1.79 19.35 -5.05
C LYS A 106 1.01 18.46 -4.09
N PHE A 107 1.64 17.43 -3.50
CA PHE A 107 0.96 16.42 -2.69
C PHE A 107 1.90 15.74 -1.69
N TRP A 108 1.29 15.06 -0.70
CA TRP A 108 1.96 14.05 0.11
C TRP A 108 1.75 12.67 -0.50
N PHE A 109 2.80 11.89 -0.63
CA PHE A 109 2.75 10.47 -0.98
C PHE A 109 3.08 9.63 0.25
N VAL A 110 2.17 8.73 0.64
CA VAL A 110 2.32 7.91 1.85
C VAL A 110 2.25 6.43 1.50
N CYS A 111 3.38 5.74 1.63
CA CYS A 111 3.45 4.28 1.57
C CYS A 111 3.19 3.71 2.95
N VAL A 112 2.30 2.72 3.05
CA VAL A 112 1.93 2.08 4.31
C VAL A 112 1.94 0.55 4.23
N TYR A 113 2.39 -0.08 5.31
CA TYR A 113 2.19 -1.49 5.62
C TYR A 113 1.46 -1.61 6.95
N THR A 114 0.15 -1.75 6.90
CA THR A 114 -0.71 -1.80 8.08
C THR A 114 -0.48 -3.09 8.89
N PRO A 115 -0.42 -3.04 10.24
CA PRO A 115 -0.32 -4.24 11.06
C PRO A 115 -1.43 -5.26 10.78
N ASN A 116 -1.08 -6.53 10.71
CA ASN A 116 -2.06 -7.62 10.60
C ASN A 116 -2.55 -8.04 12.00
N SER A 117 -3.86 -8.23 12.18
CA SER A 117 -4.48 -8.62 13.47
C SER A 117 -4.15 -10.04 13.92
N LYS A 118 -3.50 -10.85 13.07
CA LYS A 118 -3.08 -12.25 13.31
C LYS A 118 -4.25 -13.22 13.49
N ASP A 119 -3.91 -14.51 13.55
CA ASP A 119 -4.88 -15.57 13.78
C ASP A 119 -5.70 -15.30 15.05
N GLN A 120 -7.00 -15.59 14.98
CA GLN A 120 -7.97 -15.35 16.06
C GLN A 120 -8.03 -13.90 16.54
N LEU A 121 -7.62 -12.94 15.68
CA LEU A 121 -7.61 -11.51 15.98
C LEU A 121 -6.75 -11.15 17.22
N ALA A 122 -5.69 -11.91 17.46
CA ALA A 122 -4.85 -11.79 18.68
C ALA A 122 -4.20 -10.41 18.86
N ARG A 123 -4.10 -9.60 17.80
CA ARG A 123 -3.57 -8.22 17.82
C ARG A 123 -4.60 -7.19 17.35
N LEU A 124 -5.90 -7.47 17.49
CA LEU A 124 -6.94 -6.57 16.99
C LEU A 124 -6.89 -5.20 17.69
N ASP A 125 -6.76 -5.16 19.01
CA ASP A 125 -6.71 -3.90 19.76
C ASP A 125 -5.52 -3.02 19.31
N GLU A 126 -4.33 -3.61 19.16
CA GLU A 126 -3.13 -2.92 18.64
C GLU A 126 -3.36 -2.42 17.20
N ARG A 127 -4.03 -3.21 16.37
CA ARG A 127 -4.38 -2.84 15.01
C ARG A 127 -5.32 -1.64 14.97
N LEU A 128 -6.36 -1.62 15.79
CA LEU A 128 -7.33 -0.53 15.84
C LEU A 128 -6.72 0.76 16.40
N GLU A 129 -5.83 0.65 17.41
CA GLU A 129 -5.06 1.79 17.91
C GLU A 129 -4.17 2.37 16.79
N TRP A 130 -3.46 1.51 16.05
CA TRP A 130 -2.63 1.93 14.94
C TRP A 130 -3.46 2.60 13.82
N ASP A 131 -4.62 2.03 13.46
CA ASP A 131 -5.51 2.57 12.44
C ASP A 131 -6.01 3.98 12.82
N GLN A 132 -6.29 4.24 14.12
CA GLN A 132 -6.66 5.56 14.60
C GLN A 132 -5.52 6.56 14.41
N HIS A 133 -4.30 6.23 14.86
CA HIS A 133 -3.12 7.09 14.71
C HIS A 133 -2.83 7.37 13.23
N TYR A 134 -2.95 6.35 12.38
CA TYR A 134 -2.74 6.50 10.95
C TYR A 134 -3.77 7.44 10.30
N ARG A 135 -5.04 7.31 10.63
CA ARG A 135 -6.09 8.21 10.16
C ARG A 135 -5.84 9.65 10.60
N GLU A 136 -5.49 9.87 11.87
CA GLU A 136 -5.16 11.20 12.40
C GLU A 136 -3.92 11.80 11.69
N PHE A 137 -2.91 10.98 11.44
CA PHE A 137 -1.71 11.39 10.70
C PHE A 137 -2.06 11.82 9.28
N LEU A 138 -2.82 11.03 8.52
CA LEU A 138 -3.22 11.38 7.15
C LEU A 138 -4.11 12.64 7.11
N THR A 139 -4.99 12.80 8.07
CA THR A 139 -5.85 14.00 8.18
C THR A 139 -5.00 15.26 8.36
N LYS A 140 -4.00 15.24 9.25
CA LYS A 140 -3.07 16.37 9.45
C LYS A 140 -2.28 16.71 8.19
N LEU A 141 -1.82 15.70 7.45
CA LEU A 141 -1.16 15.93 6.16
C LEU A 141 -2.12 16.54 5.14
N SER A 142 -3.36 16.04 5.11
CA SER A 142 -4.39 16.50 4.18
C SER A 142 -4.82 17.95 4.44
N GLU A 143 -4.66 18.48 5.65
CA GLU A 143 -4.87 19.91 5.93
C GLU A 143 -3.87 20.80 5.18
N GLN A 144 -2.67 20.31 4.91
CA GLN A 144 -1.59 21.07 4.26
C GLN A 144 -1.63 20.93 2.73
N LYS A 145 -1.60 19.69 2.23
CA LYS A 145 -1.58 19.34 0.81
C LYS A 145 -2.48 18.12 0.56
N PRO A 146 -2.95 17.88 -0.67
CA PRO A 146 -3.59 16.61 -1.02
C PRO A 146 -2.71 15.44 -0.64
N VAL A 147 -3.32 14.36 -0.18
CA VAL A 147 -2.63 13.11 0.17
C VAL A 147 -2.99 12.03 -0.82
N ILE A 148 -1.98 11.31 -1.29
CA ILE A 148 -2.10 10.03 -1.97
C ILE A 148 -1.47 8.99 -1.05
N THR A 149 -2.26 8.06 -0.51
CA THR A 149 -1.74 6.97 0.29
C THR A 149 -1.94 5.64 -0.39
N CYS A 150 -0.94 4.76 -0.30
CA CYS A 150 -0.98 3.44 -0.90
C CYS A 150 -0.29 2.40 -0.03
N GLY A 151 -0.63 1.16 -0.25
CA GLY A 151 0.05 0.04 0.39
C GLY A 151 -0.86 -1.11 0.70
N ASP A 152 -0.34 -2.02 1.52
CA ASP A 152 -1.06 -3.13 2.09
C ASP A 152 -1.77 -2.67 3.38
N PHE A 153 -3.09 -2.50 3.28
CA PHE A 153 -3.92 -2.09 4.41
C PHE A 153 -4.38 -3.29 5.27
N ASN A 154 -4.02 -4.50 4.88
CA ASN A 154 -4.39 -5.73 5.60
C ASN A 154 -5.89 -5.80 5.93
N VAL A 155 -6.75 -5.29 5.04
CA VAL A 155 -8.20 -5.37 5.16
C VAL A 155 -8.88 -5.41 3.80
N ALA A 156 -9.79 -6.35 3.58
CA ALA A 156 -10.77 -6.30 2.50
C ALA A 156 -12.00 -5.53 3.01
N HIS A 157 -12.30 -4.38 2.39
CA HIS A 157 -13.31 -3.47 2.93
C HIS A 157 -14.72 -4.05 2.84
N ASN A 158 -15.11 -4.52 1.66
CA ASN A 158 -16.46 -5.01 1.38
C ASN A 158 -16.47 -6.49 0.98
N GLU A 159 -17.64 -7.12 1.00
CA GLU A 159 -17.78 -8.53 0.59
C GLU A 159 -17.34 -8.79 -0.85
N ILE A 160 -17.43 -7.79 -1.72
CA ILE A 160 -16.94 -7.86 -3.10
C ILE A 160 -15.40 -7.91 -3.19
N ASP A 161 -14.68 -7.53 -2.12
CA ASP A 161 -13.22 -7.42 -2.09
C ASP A 161 -12.52 -8.73 -1.72
N LEU A 162 -13.27 -9.83 -1.50
CA LEU A 162 -12.68 -11.15 -1.29
C LEU A 162 -13.57 -12.27 -1.82
N LYS A 163 -12.95 -13.41 -2.12
CA LYS A 163 -13.63 -14.55 -2.76
C LYS A 163 -14.70 -15.23 -1.88
N ASN A 164 -14.44 -15.36 -0.57
CA ASN A 164 -15.28 -16.13 0.33
C ASN A 164 -15.64 -15.31 1.59
N PRO A 165 -16.48 -14.27 1.47
CA PRO A 165 -16.74 -13.34 2.60
C PRO A 165 -17.38 -14.03 3.81
N SER A 166 -18.38 -14.90 3.60
CA SER A 166 -19.10 -15.53 4.70
C SER A 166 -18.24 -16.39 5.63
N SER A 167 -17.21 -17.07 5.09
CA SER A 167 -16.31 -17.91 5.88
C SER A 167 -15.14 -17.14 6.52
N ASN A 168 -14.97 -15.85 6.19
CA ASN A 168 -13.84 -15.03 6.62
C ASN A 168 -14.23 -13.88 7.57
N ARG A 169 -15.51 -13.75 7.92
CA ARG A 169 -16.02 -12.59 8.67
C ARG A 169 -15.40 -12.36 10.05
N GLN A 170 -14.74 -13.37 10.62
CA GLN A 170 -14.02 -13.27 11.90
C GLN A 170 -12.52 -13.51 11.75
N ASN A 171 -12.02 -13.50 10.53
CA ASN A 171 -10.60 -13.66 10.27
C ASN A 171 -9.92 -12.29 10.15
N ALA A 172 -8.63 -12.24 10.49
CA ALA A 172 -7.79 -11.07 10.28
C ALA A 172 -7.88 -10.56 8.83
N GLY A 173 -8.10 -9.27 8.67
CA GLY A 173 -8.29 -8.62 7.38
C GLY A 173 -9.73 -8.60 6.88
N PHE A 174 -10.70 -9.21 7.61
CA PHE A 174 -12.12 -9.12 7.28
C PHE A 174 -13.06 -9.14 8.51
N SER A 175 -12.53 -8.82 9.69
CA SER A 175 -13.39 -8.61 10.87
C SER A 175 -14.24 -7.35 10.70
N ASP A 176 -15.39 -7.31 11.37
CA ASP A 176 -16.29 -6.14 11.28
C ASP A 176 -15.58 -4.89 11.83
N GLU A 177 -14.72 -5.03 12.84
CA GLU A 177 -13.96 -3.94 13.45
C GLU A 177 -12.91 -3.36 12.50
N GLU A 178 -12.15 -4.20 11.81
CA GLU A 178 -11.15 -3.75 10.81
C GLU A 178 -11.82 -3.03 9.64
N ARG A 179 -12.95 -3.57 9.14
CA ARG A 179 -13.74 -2.97 8.06
C ARG A 179 -14.35 -1.63 8.47
N GLU A 180 -14.89 -1.54 9.70
CA GLU A 180 -15.40 -0.28 10.25
C GLU A 180 -14.30 0.76 10.40
N SER A 181 -13.11 0.34 10.84
CA SER A 181 -11.93 1.22 10.95
C SER A 181 -11.52 1.77 9.59
N PHE A 182 -11.53 0.93 8.55
CA PHE A 182 -11.25 1.38 7.18
C PHE A 182 -12.35 2.32 6.65
N THR A 183 -13.62 2.07 6.96
CA THR A 183 -14.72 3.00 6.66
C THR A 183 -14.48 4.37 7.30
N LYS A 184 -14.09 4.40 8.59
CA LYS A 184 -13.73 5.67 9.28
C LYS A 184 -12.56 6.40 8.62
N LEU A 185 -11.62 5.67 8.03
CA LEU A 185 -10.54 6.29 7.25
C LEU A 185 -11.08 6.94 5.98
N LEU A 186 -11.97 6.27 5.24
CA LEU A 186 -12.60 6.87 4.06
C LEU A 186 -13.45 8.08 4.43
N ASP A 187 -14.26 7.97 5.48
CA ASP A 187 -15.12 9.07 5.97
C ASP A 187 -14.33 10.29 6.46
N ALA A 188 -13.03 10.13 6.75
CA ALA A 188 -12.13 11.23 7.08
C ALA A 188 -11.67 12.06 5.87
N GLY A 189 -12.24 11.83 4.68
CA GLY A 189 -11.99 12.59 3.46
C GLY A 189 -11.07 11.89 2.46
N PHE A 190 -11.16 10.55 2.38
CA PHE A 190 -10.36 9.75 1.43
C PHE A 190 -11.25 8.86 0.56
N THR A 191 -10.91 8.82 -0.73
CA THR A 191 -11.58 8.00 -1.73
C THR A 191 -10.76 6.76 -2.08
N ASP A 192 -11.37 5.56 -2.03
CA ASP A 192 -10.81 4.33 -2.63
C ASP A 192 -10.87 4.45 -4.15
N THR A 193 -9.73 4.66 -4.78
CA THR A 193 -9.63 4.97 -6.21
C THR A 193 -10.10 3.81 -7.08
N PHE A 194 -9.81 2.57 -6.68
CA PHE A 194 -10.24 1.40 -7.44
C PHE A 194 -11.75 1.23 -7.39
N ARG A 195 -12.37 1.31 -6.22
CA ARG A 195 -13.84 1.18 -6.10
C ARG A 195 -14.59 2.36 -6.70
N CYS A 196 -14.03 3.55 -6.64
CA CYS A 196 -14.59 4.72 -7.33
C CYS A 196 -14.67 4.50 -8.85
N ARG A 197 -13.64 3.87 -9.46
CA ARG A 197 -13.58 3.60 -10.91
C ARG A 197 -14.27 2.30 -11.32
N HIS A 198 -14.33 1.31 -10.43
CA HIS A 198 -14.81 -0.04 -10.69
C HIS A 198 -15.77 -0.50 -9.59
N PRO A 199 -16.93 0.18 -9.38
CA PRO A 199 -17.80 -0.06 -8.23
C PRO A 199 -18.30 -1.50 -8.12
N ASP A 200 -18.60 -2.15 -9.25
CA ASP A 200 -19.22 -3.47 -9.30
C ASP A 200 -18.28 -4.59 -9.80
N MET A 201 -16.98 -4.29 -9.97
CA MET A 201 -16.00 -5.29 -10.46
C MET A 201 -15.74 -6.35 -9.41
N THR A 202 -16.17 -7.57 -9.67
CA THR A 202 -15.92 -8.75 -8.83
C THR A 202 -14.65 -9.47 -9.25
N GLY A 203 -14.04 -10.24 -8.34
CA GLY A 203 -12.88 -11.08 -8.66
C GLY A 203 -11.59 -10.29 -8.89
N ALA A 204 -11.58 -9.01 -8.56
CA ALA A 204 -10.41 -8.14 -8.64
C ALA A 204 -9.68 -8.16 -7.28
N TYR A 205 -8.61 -8.92 -7.21
CA TYR A 205 -7.86 -9.15 -5.98
C TYR A 205 -6.39 -8.79 -6.16
N SER A 206 -5.74 -8.42 -5.06
CA SER A 206 -4.32 -8.05 -5.04
C SER A 206 -3.45 -9.03 -4.27
N TRP A 207 -4.05 -9.90 -3.44
CA TRP A 207 -3.37 -10.91 -2.63
C TRP A 207 -4.03 -12.28 -2.75
N TRP A 208 -3.19 -13.35 -2.73
CA TRP A 208 -3.60 -14.75 -2.72
C TRP A 208 -2.68 -15.56 -1.82
N SER A 209 -3.27 -16.35 -0.92
CA SER A 209 -2.48 -17.30 -0.13
C SER A 209 -1.64 -18.23 -1.02
N TYR A 210 -0.42 -18.56 -0.59
CA TYR A 210 0.39 -19.59 -1.26
C TYR A 210 -0.22 -21.00 -1.16
N ARG A 211 -1.23 -21.18 -0.31
CA ARG A 211 -1.87 -22.49 -0.09
C ARG A 211 -2.97 -22.73 -1.14
N PHE A 212 -3.24 -24.00 -1.42
CA PHE A 212 -4.38 -24.48 -2.20
C PHE A 212 -4.49 -23.91 -3.63
N ASN A 213 -3.37 -23.52 -4.24
CA ASN A 213 -3.36 -22.87 -5.56
C ASN A 213 -4.31 -21.65 -5.63
N ALA A 214 -4.38 -20.87 -4.56
CA ALA A 214 -5.36 -19.79 -4.41
C ALA A 214 -5.30 -18.79 -5.58
N ARG A 215 -4.11 -18.38 -6.03
CA ARG A 215 -3.97 -17.43 -7.16
C ARG A 215 -4.48 -18.04 -8.47
N LYS A 216 -4.19 -19.30 -8.76
CA LYS A 216 -4.69 -20.00 -9.96
C LYS A 216 -6.22 -20.12 -9.97
N ASN A 217 -6.82 -20.29 -8.81
CA ASN A 217 -8.28 -20.40 -8.64
C ASN A 217 -8.95 -19.04 -8.42
N ASN A 218 -8.18 -17.97 -8.46
CA ASN A 218 -8.60 -16.60 -8.10
C ASN A 218 -9.36 -16.54 -6.77
N ALA A 219 -8.88 -17.29 -5.76
CA ALA A 219 -9.39 -17.24 -4.39
C ALA A 219 -8.58 -16.21 -3.59
N GLY A 220 -8.75 -14.95 -3.93
CA GLY A 220 -7.95 -13.83 -3.44
C GLY A 220 -8.73 -12.81 -2.64
N TRP A 221 -8.01 -11.80 -2.18
CA TRP A 221 -8.48 -10.65 -1.43
C TRP A 221 -7.89 -9.38 -2.06
N ARG A 222 -8.66 -8.29 -2.08
CA ARG A 222 -8.16 -6.95 -2.38
C ARG A 222 -7.86 -6.25 -1.05
N ILE A 223 -6.58 -6.18 -0.71
CA ILE A 223 -6.08 -5.60 0.54
C ILE A 223 -5.00 -4.54 0.30
N ASP A 224 -4.57 -4.39 -0.96
CA ASP A 224 -3.68 -3.32 -1.40
C ASP A 224 -4.51 -2.22 -2.07
N TYR A 225 -4.28 -0.97 -1.68
CA TYR A 225 -5.09 0.16 -2.12
C TYR A 225 -4.24 1.35 -2.55
N PHE A 226 -4.84 2.20 -3.39
CA PHE A 226 -4.57 3.61 -3.48
C PHE A 226 -5.78 4.38 -2.98
N LEU A 227 -5.58 5.19 -1.94
CA LEU A 227 -6.56 6.17 -1.47
C LEU A 227 -6.05 7.57 -1.77
N VAL A 228 -6.93 8.46 -2.16
CA VAL A 228 -6.59 9.87 -2.40
C VAL A 228 -7.49 10.78 -1.58
N SER A 229 -7.00 11.95 -1.18
CA SER A 229 -7.87 12.98 -0.60
C SER A 229 -9.03 13.27 -1.56
N ASP A 230 -10.26 13.39 -1.05
CA ASP A 230 -11.48 13.58 -1.85
C ASP A 230 -11.36 14.75 -2.82
N ARG A 231 -10.66 15.82 -2.43
CA ARG A 231 -10.47 17.03 -3.26
C ARG A 231 -9.66 16.80 -4.54
N ILE A 232 -8.98 15.63 -4.67
CA ILE A 232 -8.25 15.25 -5.90
C ILE A 232 -8.78 13.95 -6.51
N ALA A 233 -9.91 13.42 -6.05
CA ALA A 233 -10.46 12.17 -6.55
C ALA A 233 -10.86 12.23 -8.05
N GLU A 234 -11.32 13.39 -8.50
CA GLU A 234 -11.69 13.62 -9.92
C GLU A 234 -10.46 13.64 -10.85
N GLN A 235 -9.27 13.94 -10.34
CA GLN A 235 -8.00 13.94 -11.08
C GLN A 235 -7.46 12.53 -11.35
N VAL A 236 -7.99 11.50 -10.70
CA VAL A 236 -7.64 10.11 -10.97
C VAL A 236 -8.03 9.73 -12.40
N LYS A 237 -7.08 9.27 -13.21
CA LYS A 237 -7.32 8.82 -14.59
C LYS A 237 -7.63 7.34 -14.64
N SER A 238 -6.84 6.54 -13.92
CA SER A 238 -7.05 5.09 -13.82
C SER A 238 -6.58 4.56 -12.47
N ALA A 239 -7.20 3.45 -12.04
CA ALA A 239 -6.77 2.64 -10.91
C ALA A 239 -6.84 1.17 -11.32
N SER A 240 -5.72 0.44 -11.23
CA SER A 240 -5.57 -0.91 -11.76
C SER A 240 -4.93 -1.86 -10.77
N ILE A 241 -5.22 -3.14 -10.90
CA ILE A 241 -4.58 -4.24 -10.19
C ILE A 241 -3.81 -5.06 -11.23
N LEU A 242 -2.48 -5.12 -11.11
CA LEU A 242 -1.60 -5.75 -12.09
C LEU A 242 -1.48 -7.25 -11.80
N SER A 243 -2.58 -7.99 -11.89
CA SER A 243 -2.71 -9.40 -11.49
C SER A 243 -1.73 -10.34 -12.20
N GLU A 244 -1.26 -9.96 -13.39
CA GLU A 244 -0.30 -10.73 -14.20
C GLU A 244 1.17 -10.55 -13.77
N VAL A 245 1.45 -9.65 -12.82
CA VAL A 245 2.77 -9.49 -12.25
C VAL A 245 2.94 -10.47 -11.09
N TYR A 246 3.91 -11.36 -11.24
CA TYR A 246 4.24 -12.41 -10.27
C TYR A 246 5.52 -12.05 -9.50
N GLY A 247 5.85 -12.84 -8.47
CA GLY A 247 7.05 -12.65 -7.65
C GLY A 247 6.75 -12.64 -6.15
N SER A 248 5.57 -12.14 -5.77
CA SER A 248 5.04 -12.15 -4.41
C SER A 248 3.67 -12.85 -4.36
N ASP A 249 3.14 -13.08 -3.16
CA ASP A 249 1.74 -13.44 -2.93
C ASP A 249 0.78 -12.27 -3.13
N HIS A 250 1.31 -11.05 -3.21
CA HIS A 250 0.60 -9.88 -3.74
C HIS A 250 1.01 -9.60 -5.19
N CYS A 251 0.15 -8.89 -5.92
CA CYS A 251 0.52 -8.22 -7.16
C CYS A 251 0.56 -6.70 -6.94
N PRO A 252 1.26 -5.94 -7.80
CA PRO A 252 1.24 -4.49 -7.72
C PRO A 252 -0.17 -3.92 -7.98
N VAL A 253 -0.45 -2.78 -7.37
CA VAL A 253 -1.56 -1.90 -7.73
C VAL A 253 -1.00 -0.61 -8.33
N GLU A 254 -1.74 -0.04 -9.29
CA GLU A 254 -1.33 1.13 -10.06
C GLU A 254 -2.37 2.24 -9.97
N LEU A 255 -1.92 3.46 -9.85
CA LEU A 255 -2.71 4.68 -9.96
C LEU A 255 -2.09 5.60 -11.02
N SER A 256 -2.91 6.09 -11.97
CA SER A 256 -2.58 7.26 -12.80
C SER A 256 -3.43 8.44 -12.36
N ILE A 257 -2.79 9.58 -12.09
CA ILE A 257 -3.42 10.81 -11.61
C ILE A 257 -2.78 12.04 -12.23
N GLU A 258 -3.58 13.04 -12.55
CA GLU A 258 -3.13 14.32 -13.12
C GLU A 258 -3.24 15.43 -12.07
N LEU A 259 -2.10 16.01 -11.69
CA LEU A 259 -2.02 17.07 -10.66
C LEU A 259 -1.33 18.33 -11.17
#